data_44c23f1f52013c428f71c93771f892de
#
_entry.id   44c23f1f52013c428f71c93771f892de
#
_cell.length_a   1.000
_cell.length_b   1.000
_cell.length_c   1.000
_cell.angle_alpha   90.00
_cell.angle_beta   90.00
_cell.angle_gamma   90.00
#
_symmetry.space_group_name_H-M   'P 1'
#
loop_
_entity.id
_entity.type
_entity.pdbx_description
1 polymer ?
#
loop_
_entity_poly.entity_id
_entity_poly.type
_entity_poly.pdbx_seq_one_letter_code
_entity_poly.pdbx_strand_id
1 'polypeptide(L)'
;MTHFTSNTYQMKRKIINFTNKISKHLSKPDRKFTADITYGMLASGSCLLTDICDQLHEPSKKINVVDRLSRHLEKGTPLPAVSSYLQQLKKWIPEEPVIHIDDSDVVKPDGYKFESLGIVRDGSQSSSTKNVYKKGYHVTEACALTYNNHPVSIFSKIHSSHEKNYKSANTITFQAMEQGAALFGKATFAMDRGYDDNKMFLKLDELNQDYVIRLKSNRKLFYHNKWTPATELCNRRKGKVKTNVFYKGKDHDAYLSHVKVQITASKKDIYLVLIYGITEHPMMLATNKKIKSKDDVIKGARIYFSRWKIEEYFRCKKQVFQFENFRVRKLKAINALNFYITLCMAFLAMISLESETNALKVSIIKTADPIKEKVHFCYYRLAKGISGILSYAKEGVRLWFRTKRPRDSSLLYGQLCLNLVI
;
A
#
# COMPACT_ATOMS: atom_id res chain seq x y z
N MET A 1 -26.38 19.08 -16.46
CA MET A 1 -26.26 19.11 -14.98
C MET A 1 -26.71 17.82 -14.28
N THR A 2 -27.66 17.06 -14.80
CA THR A 2 -28.19 15.81 -14.19
C THR A 2 -27.17 14.67 -14.05
N HIS A 3 -26.18 14.56 -14.95
CA HIS A 3 -25.17 13.48 -14.92
C HIS A 3 -24.20 13.56 -13.72
N PHE A 4 -23.82 14.77 -13.29
CA PHE A 4 -22.88 14.95 -12.18
C PHE A 4 -23.51 14.62 -10.81
N THR A 5 -24.78 14.95 -10.61
CA THR A 5 -25.52 14.59 -9.38
C THR A 5 -25.67 13.07 -9.22
N SER A 6 -25.92 12.36 -10.31
CA SER A 6 -25.99 10.89 -10.30
C SER A 6 -24.66 10.23 -9.94
N ASN A 7 -23.54 10.70 -10.53
CA ASN A 7 -22.22 10.15 -10.24
C ASN A 7 -21.78 10.41 -8.79
N THR A 8 -22.06 11.61 -8.25
CA THR A 8 -21.80 11.97 -6.85
C THR A 8 -22.57 11.05 -5.90
N TYR A 9 -23.86 10.79 -6.18
CA TYR A 9 -24.67 9.87 -5.39
C TYR A 9 -24.13 8.43 -5.45
N GLN A 10 -23.83 7.93 -6.65
CA GLN A 10 -23.28 6.59 -6.83
C GLN A 10 -21.93 6.43 -6.12
N MET A 11 -21.06 7.46 -6.18
CA MET A 11 -19.78 7.45 -5.49
C MET A 11 -19.95 7.40 -3.96
N LYS A 12 -20.82 8.25 -3.39
CA LYS A 12 -21.14 8.19 -1.96
C LYS A 12 -21.68 6.83 -1.54
N ARG A 13 -22.63 6.27 -2.30
CA ARG A 13 -23.18 4.93 -2.05
C ARG A 13 -22.09 3.87 -2.06
N LYS A 14 -21.14 3.94 -3.00
CA LYS A 14 -20.04 3.00 -3.10
C LYS A 14 -19.10 3.09 -1.91
N ILE A 15 -18.76 4.30 -1.46
CA ILE A 15 -17.95 4.54 -0.25
C ILE A 15 -18.67 3.98 0.98
N ILE A 16 -19.97 4.24 1.15
CA ILE A 16 -20.75 3.72 2.28
C ILE A 16 -20.81 2.20 2.25
N ASN A 17 -21.05 1.59 1.10
CA ASN A 17 -21.08 0.14 0.97
C ASN A 17 -19.73 -0.50 1.32
N PHE A 18 -18.64 0.13 0.88
CA PHE A 18 -17.29 -0.31 1.24
C PHE A 18 -17.02 -0.19 2.74
N THR A 19 -17.25 0.99 3.33
CA THR A 19 -17.00 1.25 4.75
C THR A 19 -17.91 0.41 5.66
N ASN A 20 -19.16 0.14 5.26
CA ASN A 20 -20.07 -0.73 6.00
C ASN A 20 -19.57 -2.19 6.07
N LYS A 21 -18.95 -2.71 4.99
CA LYS A 21 -18.33 -4.05 5.01
C LYS A 21 -17.17 -4.11 5.99
N ILE A 22 -16.35 -3.05 6.05
CA ILE A 22 -15.19 -2.96 6.94
C ILE A 22 -15.62 -2.78 8.40
N SER A 23 -16.62 -1.94 8.65
CA SER A 23 -17.04 -1.55 10.00
C SER A 23 -18.23 -2.34 10.56
N LYS A 24 -18.62 -3.45 9.93
CA LYS A 24 -19.83 -4.22 10.26
C LYS A 24 -19.91 -4.65 11.73
N HIS A 25 -18.76 -4.91 12.37
CA HIS A 25 -18.65 -5.35 13.77
C HIS A 25 -18.35 -4.20 14.74
N LEU A 26 -18.37 -2.96 14.29
CA LEU A 26 -18.16 -1.79 15.13
C LEU A 26 -19.49 -1.24 15.68
N SER A 27 -19.39 -0.45 16.76
CA SER A 27 -20.51 0.32 17.29
C SER A 27 -21.06 1.32 16.25
N LYS A 28 -22.31 1.72 16.37
CA LYS A 28 -22.93 2.71 15.45
C LYS A 28 -22.13 4.03 15.36
N PRO A 29 -21.60 4.61 16.46
CA PRO A 29 -20.74 5.79 16.37
C PRO A 29 -19.44 5.55 15.59
N ASP A 30 -18.77 4.39 15.79
CA ASP A 30 -17.52 4.07 15.12
C ASP A 30 -17.74 3.72 13.65
N ARG A 31 -18.88 3.13 13.28
CA ARG A 31 -19.30 2.94 11.87
C ARG A 31 -19.48 4.27 11.16
N LYS A 32 -20.17 5.23 11.79
CA LYS A 32 -20.34 6.59 11.26
C LYS A 32 -18.99 7.26 11.07
N PHE A 33 -18.13 7.19 12.08
CA PHE A 33 -16.79 7.74 12.01
C PHE A 33 -15.98 7.14 10.86
N THR A 34 -16.01 5.81 10.70
CA THR A 34 -15.31 5.12 9.58
C THR A 34 -15.80 5.64 8.22
N ALA A 35 -17.10 5.86 8.06
CA ALA A 35 -17.65 6.41 6.82
C ALA A 35 -17.28 7.90 6.64
N ASP A 36 -17.43 8.72 7.68
CA ASP A 36 -17.12 10.16 7.65
C ASP A 36 -15.65 10.40 7.27
N ILE A 37 -14.70 9.73 7.96
CA ILE A 37 -13.28 9.97 7.76
C ILE A 37 -12.81 9.45 6.39
N THR A 38 -13.28 8.26 5.95
CA THR A 38 -12.93 7.72 4.63
C THR A 38 -13.49 8.58 3.50
N TYR A 39 -14.75 9.00 3.62
CA TYR A 39 -15.36 9.91 2.66
C TYR A 39 -14.62 11.25 2.60
N GLY A 40 -14.38 11.87 3.75
CA GLY A 40 -13.71 13.17 3.83
C GLY A 40 -12.30 13.14 3.26
N MET A 41 -11.51 12.09 3.52
CA MET A 41 -10.18 11.90 2.92
C MET A 41 -10.24 11.74 1.40
N LEU A 42 -11.18 10.92 0.89
CA LEU A 42 -11.35 10.72 -0.56
C LEU A 42 -11.83 11.99 -1.28
N ALA A 43 -12.65 12.80 -0.61
CA ALA A 43 -13.16 14.03 -1.17
C ALA A 43 -12.14 15.17 -1.14
N SER A 44 -11.42 15.33 -0.01
CA SER A 44 -10.42 16.41 0.16
C SER A 44 -9.07 16.11 -0.45
N GLY A 45 -8.71 14.82 -0.63
CA GLY A 45 -7.33 14.43 -0.94
C GLY A 45 -6.36 14.78 0.20
N SER A 46 -6.80 14.75 1.46
CA SER A 46 -6.00 15.19 2.60
C SER A 46 -6.28 14.34 3.85
N CYS A 47 -5.26 14.15 4.69
CA CYS A 47 -5.40 13.56 6.02
C CYS A 47 -5.60 14.60 7.14
N LEU A 48 -5.59 15.90 6.81
CA LEU A 48 -5.86 16.95 7.77
C LEU A 48 -7.33 16.93 8.19
N LEU A 49 -7.58 16.88 9.51
CA LEU A 49 -8.94 16.81 10.04
C LEU A 49 -9.78 18.06 9.70
N THR A 50 -9.13 19.20 9.49
CA THR A 50 -9.77 20.44 9.03
C THR A 50 -10.33 20.32 7.62
N ASP A 51 -9.54 19.72 6.71
CA ASP A 51 -9.93 19.54 5.31
C ASP A 51 -11.01 18.45 5.18
N ILE A 52 -10.87 17.39 5.97
CA ILE A 52 -11.91 16.35 6.09
C ILE A 52 -13.22 16.96 6.58
N CYS A 53 -13.17 17.80 7.64
CA CYS A 53 -14.32 18.47 8.21
C CYS A 53 -15.07 19.31 7.16
N ASP A 54 -14.35 20.03 6.31
CA ASP A 54 -14.95 20.88 5.27
C ASP A 54 -15.77 20.05 4.27
N GLN A 55 -15.38 18.82 3.99
CA GLN A 55 -16.10 17.90 3.10
C GLN A 55 -17.34 17.27 3.74
N LEU A 56 -17.42 17.27 5.07
CA LEU A 56 -18.58 16.66 5.76
C LEU A 56 -19.81 17.53 5.73
N HIS A 57 -19.68 18.83 5.49
CA HIS A 57 -20.77 19.85 5.43
C HIS A 57 -21.75 19.72 6.61
N GLU A 58 -21.22 19.55 7.82
CA GLU A 58 -22.03 19.46 9.02
C GLU A 58 -22.45 20.85 9.54
N PRO A 59 -23.68 21.01 10.08
CA PRO A 59 -24.13 22.28 10.62
C PRO A 59 -23.41 22.69 11.91
N SER A 60 -22.68 21.78 12.54
CA SER A 60 -21.91 22.03 13.77
C SER A 60 -20.71 22.90 13.51
N LYS A 61 -20.28 23.71 14.52
CA LYS A 61 -19.03 24.49 14.40
C LYS A 61 -17.84 23.59 14.03
N LYS A 62 -17.01 24.05 13.10
CA LYS A 62 -15.84 23.31 12.57
C LYS A 62 -14.97 22.72 13.67
N ILE A 63 -14.68 23.50 14.72
CA ILE A 63 -13.86 23.04 15.85
C ILE A 63 -14.45 21.81 16.53
N ASN A 64 -15.76 21.76 16.75
CA ASN A 64 -16.43 20.63 17.41
C ASN A 64 -16.37 19.35 16.55
N VAL A 65 -16.43 19.50 15.21
CA VAL A 65 -16.31 18.37 14.29
C VAL A 65 -14.89 17.85 14.29
N VAL A 66 -13.88 18.73 14.22
CA VAL A 66 -12.47 18.38 14.27
C VAL A 66 -12.14 17.67 15.59
N ASP A 67 -12.62 18.19 16.74
CA ASP A 67 -12.42 17.56 18.05
C ASP A 67 -13.07 16.17 18.13
N ARG A 68 -14.25 16.02 17.56
CA ARG A 68 -14.92 14.71 17.48
C ARG A 68 -14.10 13.71 16.67
N LEU A 69 -13.59 14.13 15.50
CA LEU A 69 -12.74 13.27 14.67
C LEU A 69 -11.43 12.90 15.41
N SER A 70 -10.79 13.86 16.06
CA SER A 70 -9.57 13.65 16.84
C SER A 70 -9.78 12.65 17.98
N ARG A 71 -10.85 12.81 18.78
CA ARG A 71 -11.19 11.88 19.88
C ARG A 71 -11.45 10.46 19.38
N HIS A 72 -12.06 10.29 18.21
CA HIS A 72 -12.24 8.97 17.63
C HIS A 72 -10.90 8.33 17.24
N LEU A 73 -9.97 9.08 16.63
CA LEU A 73 -8.63 8.59 16.31
C LEU A 73 -7.85 8.19 17.58
N GLU A 74 -8.03 8.91 18.68
CA GLU A 74 -7.40 8.59 19.97
C GLU A 74 -7.85 7.26 20.60
N LYS A 75 -8.97 6.68 20.15
CA LYS A 75 -9.33 5.29 20.51
C LYS A 75 -8.35 4.28 19.92
N GLY A 76 -7.62 4.64 18.85
CA GLY A 76 -6.70 3.79 18.12
C GLY A 76 -7.37 3.03 16.98
N THR A 77 -6.59 2.16 16.34
CA THR A 77 -7.07 1.34 15.21
C THR A 77 -8.03 0.25 15.71
N PRO A 78 -9.28 0.19 15.22
CA PRO A 78 -10.25 -0.78 15.67
C PRO A 78 -9.96 -2.18 15.09
N LEU A 79 -9.51 -3.13 15.92
CA LEU A 79 -9.14 -4.50 15.51
C LEU A 79 -10.23 -5.23 14.72
N PRO A 80 -11.54 -5.14 15.07
CA PRO A 80 -12.58 -5.78 14.27
C PRO A 80 -12.69 -5.21 12.84
N ALA A 81 -12.39 -3.91 12.65
CA ALA A 81 -12.34 -3.32 11.31
C ALA A 81 -11.12 -3.80 10.53
N VAL A 82 -9.96 -3.94 11.17
CA VAL A 82 -8.76 -4.53 10.55
C VAL A 82 -9.04 -5.95 10.08
N SER A 83 -9.64 -6.80 10.92
CA SER A 83 -10.00 -8.17 10.55
C SER A 83 -10.97 -8.21 9.36
N SER A 84 -12.01 -7.36 9.38
CA SER A 84 -12.98 -7.26 8.28
C SER A 84 -12.32 -6.75 6.99
N TYR A 85 -11.40 -5.80 7.09
CA TYR A 85 -10.60 -5.29 6.00
C TYR A 85 -9.77 -6.41 5.35
N LEU A 86 -8.98 -7.13 6.12
CA LEU A 86 -8.13 -8.21 5.63
C LEU A 86 -8.96 -9.33 4.96
N GLN A 87 -10.14 -9.66 5.49
CA GLN A 87 -11.06 -10.58 4.84
C GLN A 87 -11.58 -10.08 3.48
N GLN A 88 -11.82 -8.76 3.32
CA GLN A 88 -12.20 -8.21 2.02
C GLN A 88 -11.04 -8.29 1.03
N LEU A 89 -9.79 -8.05 1.46
CA LEU A 89 -8.62 -8.12 0.60
C LEU A 89 -8.40 -9.50 -0.02
N LYS A 90 -8.69 -10.58 0.71
CA LYS A 90 -8.58 -11.95 0.18
C LYS A 90 -9.35 -12.18 -1.12
N LYS A 91 -10.42 -11.43 -1.35
CA LYS A 91 -11.22 -11.52 -2.60
C LYS A 91 -10.54 -10.88 -3.81
N TRP A 92 -9.53 -10.05 -3.58
CA TRP A 92 -8.85 -9.26 -4.61
C TRP A 92 -7.45 -9.74 -4.92
N ILE A 93 -6.95 -10.66 -4.11
CA ILE A 93 -5.55 -11.11 -4.11
C ILE A 93 -5.53 -12.59 -4.47
N PRO A 94 -4.57 -13.05 -5.31
CA PRO A 94 -4.35 -14.46 -5.61
C PRO A 94 -4.05 -15.29 -4.34
N GLU A 95 -4.29 -16.60 -4.41
CA GLU A 95 -4.03 -17.52 -3.28
C GLU A 95 -2.57 -17.53 -2.84
N GLU A 96 -1.63 -17.52 -3.79
CA GLU A 96 -0.19 -17.39 -3.53
C GLU A 96 0.34 -16.04 -4.01
N PRO A 97 0.12 -14.96 -3.23
CA PRO A 97 0.44 -13.62 -3.70
C PRO A 97 1.94 -13.32 -3.65
N VAL A 98 2.31 -12.30 -4.42
CA VAL A 98 3.57 -11.56 -4.19
C VAL A 98 3.30 -10.47 -3.15
N ILE A 99 4.09 -10.47 -2.08
CA ILE A 99 4.04 -9.49 -1.02
C ILE A 99 5.35 -8.69 -1.03
N HIS A 100 5.24 -7.38 -1.20
CA HIS A 100 6.36 -6.46 -1.06
C HIS A 100 6.40 -5.91 0.35
N ILE A 101 7.58 -5.93 0.98
CA ILE A 101 7.84 -5.23 2.25
C ILE A 101 8.85 -4.13 1.98
N ASP A 102 8.55 -2.94 2.48
CA ASP A 102 9.45 -1.81 2.41
C ASP A 102 9.19 -0.83 3.57
N ASP A 103 10.18 -0.02 3.90
CA ASP A 103 10.10 1.02 4.90
C ASP A 103 10.12 2.40 4.23
N SER A 104 9.40 3.33 4.84
CA SER A 104 9.43 4.75 4.49
C SER A 104 9.55 5.60 5.75
N ASP A 105 9.83 6.87 5.58
CA ASP A 105 9.87 7.87 6.64
C ASP A 105 8.63 8.77 6.59
N VAL A 106 8.27 9.34 7.74
CA VAL A 106 7.35 10.46 7.89
C VAL A 106 8.07 11.56 8.63
N VAL A 107 8.48 12.60 7.91
CA VAL A 107 9.31 13.67 8.46
C VAL A 107 8.44 14.72 9.17
N LYS A 108 8.84 15.10 10.40
CA LYS A 108 8.19 16.10 11.25
C LYS A 108 9.24 17.03 11.89
N PRO A 109 9.91 17.87 11.12
CA PRO A 109 11.06 18.64 11.62
C PRO A 109 10.70 19.52 12.81
N ASP A 110 9.50 20.14 12.79
CA ASP A 110 8.98 21.04 13.84
C ASP A 110 8.05 20.35 14.84
N GLY A 111 8.11 19.03 14.90
CA GLY A 111 7.15 18.19 15.65
C GLY A 111 7.48 18.03 17.13
N TYR A 112 7.71 19.10 17.90
CA TYR A 112 8.16 19.03 19.31
C TYR A 112 7.17 18.35 20.28
N LYS A 113 5.89 18.28 19.94
CA LYS A 113 4.83 17.74 20.82
C LYS A 113 4.29 16.38 20.36
N PHE A 114 4.94 15.73 19.39
CA PHE A 114 4.53 14.40 18.93
C PHE A 114 5.07 13.31 19.87
N GLU A 115 4.22 12.38 20.23
CA GLU A 115 4.55 11.26 21.12
C GLU A 115 5.61 10.35 20.48
N SER A 116 6.66 10.03 21.24
CA SER A 116 7.74 9.13 20.81
C SER A 116 8.41 9.50 19.48
N LEU A 117 8.46 10.79 19.13
CA LEU A 117 9.08 11.23 17.88
C LEU A 117 10.58 10.94 17.88
N GLY A 118 11.04 10.13 16.95
CA GLY A 118 12.42 9.71 16.79
C GLY A 118 13.19 10.51 15.76
N ILE A 119 14.31 9.95 15.32
CA ILE A 119 15.13 10.46 14.21
C ILE A 119 15.03 9.47 13.05
N VAL A 120 14.72 9.96 11.87
CA VAL A 120 14.65 9.19 10.63
C VAL A 120 15.57 9.76 9.56
N ARG A 121 15.99 8.92 8.62
CA ARG A 121 16.69 9.39 7.44
C ARG A 121 15.65 9.99 6.48
N ASP A 122 15.80 11.27 6.17
CA ASP A 122 14.95 11.92 5.16
C ASP A 122 15.37 11.44 3.76
N GLY A 123 14.60 10.51 3.20
CA GLY A 123 14.87 9.94 1.88
C GLY A 123 14.80 10.97 0.76
N SER A 124 14.00 12.02 0.91
CA SER A 124 13.82 13.07 -0.09
C SER A 124 15.01 14.03 -0.19
N GLN A 125 15.73 14.24 0.91
CA GLN A 125 16.89 15.13 0.99
C GLN A 125 18.24 14.40 1.08
N SER A 126 18.22 13.08 1.23
CA SER A 126 19.44 12.26 1.24
C SER A 126 19.89 11.92 -0.18
N SER A 127 21.21 11.90 -0.37
CA SER A 127 21.86 11.45 -1.61
C SER A 127 22.69 10.18 -1.38
N SER A 128 23.34 9.67 -2.42
CA SER A 128 24.29 8.57 -2.32
C SER A 128 25.54 8.92 -1.47
N THR A 129 25.87 10.21 -1.37
CA THR A 129 27.06 10.72 -0.68
C THR A 129 26.76 11.36 0.66
N LYS A 130 25.50 11.81 0.91
CA LYS A 130 25.12 12.54 2.12
C LYS A 130 23.79 12.05 2.67
N ASN A 131 23.80 11.52 3.89
CA ASN A 131 22.56 11.22 4.62
C ASN A 131 22.08 12.46 5.38
N VAL A 132 20.79 12.77 5.25
CA VAL A 132 20.11 13.83 6.01
C VAL A 132 19.17 13.16 7.00
N TYR A 133 19.27 13.54 8.27
CA TYR A 133 18.44 13.02 9.36
C TYR A 133 17.56 14.13 9.91
N LYS A 134 16.30 13.80 10.16
CA LYS A 134 15.31 14.71 10.72
C LYS A 134 14.44 13.99 11.76
N LYS A 135 13.74 14.77 12.58
CA LYS A 135 12.69 14.22 13.44
C LYS A 135 11.58 13.60 12.61
N GLY A 136 11.11 12.42 13.02
CA GLY A 136 10.10 11.70 12.27
C GLY A 136 9.78 10.33 12.83
N TYR A 137 8.99 9.58 12.06
CA TYR A 137 8.62 8.20 12.32
C TYR A 137 9.02 7.33 11.14
N HIS A 138 9.31 6.06 11.42
CA HIS A 138 9.36 5.02 10.40
C HIS A 138 7.97 4.49 10.11
N VAL A 139 7.74 4.11 8.87
CA VAL A 139 6.53 3.41 8.42
C VAL A 139 6.95 2.12 7.75
N THR A 140 6.65 0.98 8.36
CA THR A 140 6.82 -0.33 7.72
C THR A 140 5.49 -0.71 7.06
N GLU A 141 5.54 -1.03 5.77
CA GLU A 141 4.39 -1.43 4.96
C GLU A 141 4.62 -2.80 4.35
N ALA A 142 3.61 -3.66 4.35
CA ALA A 142 3.58 -4.85 3.51
C ALA A 142 2.38 -4.77 2.56
N CYS A 143 2.65 -4.82 1.26
CA CYS A 143 1.63 -4.76 0.22
C CYS A 143 1.57 -6.07 -0.56
N ALA A 144 0.39 -6.69 -0.65
CA ALA A 144 0.13 -7.78 -1.57
C ALA A 144 -0.35 -7.24 -2.92
N LEU A 145 -0.01 -7.93 -4.02
CA LEU A 145 -0.51 -7.58 -5.34
C LEU A 145 -1.86 -8.23 -5.61
N THR A 146 -2.80 -7.43 -6.09
CA THR A 146 -4.13 -7.84 -6.54
C THR A 146 -4.08 -8.56 -7.90
N TYR A 147 -5.19 -9.16 -8.34
CA TYR A 147 -5.30 -9.81 -9.65
C TYR A 147 -4.94 -8.90 -10.83
N ASN A 148 -5.20 -7.60 -10.73
CA ASN A 148 -4.78 -6.62 -11.74
C ASN A 148 -3.41 -6.00 -11.43
N ASN A 149 -2.65 -6.65 -10.56
CA ASN A 149 -1.25 -6.33 -10.26
C ASN A 149 -1.03 -4.94 -9.63
N HIS A 150 -2.01 -4.43 -8.86
CA HIS A 150 -1.89 -3.22 -8.05
C HIS A 150 -1.69 -3.56 -6.55
N PRO A 151 -0.91 -2.76 -5.80
CA PRO A 151 -0.61 -3.05 -4.40
C PRO A 151 -1.77 -2.68 -3.47
N VAL A 152 -2.07 -3.56 -2.51
CA VAL A 152 -2.94 -3.28 -1.37
C VAL A 152 -2.21 -3.65 -0.08
N SER A 153 -2.30 -2.79 0.92
CA SER A 153 -1.61 -3.01 2.18
C SER A 153 -2.27 -4.10 3.01
N ILE A 154 -1.49 -5.06 3.44
CA ILE A 154 -1.91 -6.11 4.39
C ILE A 154 -1.36 -5.86 5.79
N PHE A 155 -0.35 -4.98 5.90
CA PHE A 155 0.25 -4.55 7.15
C PHE A 155 0.80 -3.13 6.97
N SER A 156 0.50 -2.24 7.91
CA SER A 156 1.04 -0.88 7.93
C SER A 156 1.19 -0.43 9.38
N LYS A 157 2.40 -0.05 9.77
CA LYS A 157 2.69 0.39 11.13
C LYS A 157 3.65 1.57 11.13
N ILE A 158 3.23 2.64 11.80
CA ILE A 158 4.09 3.77 12.14
C ILE A 158 4.73 3.47 13.48
N HIS A 159 6.04 3.58 13.54
CA HIS A 159 6.83 3.26 14.72
C HIS A 159 8.06 4.16 14.86
N SER A 160 8.64 4.12 16.06
CA SER A 160 9.84 4.90 16.37
C SER A 160 10.75 4.15 17.35
N SER A 161 12.04 4.36 17.23
CA SER A 161 13.03 3.89 18.22
C SER A 161 12.85 4.50 19.62
N HIS A 162 12.07 5.58 19.75
CA HIS A 162 11.76 6.24 21.01
C HIS A 162 10.49 5.69 21.71
N GLU A 163 9.84 4.67 21.14
CA GLU A 163 8.75 3.98 21.84
C GLU A 163 9.29 3.17 23.03
N LYS A 164 8.60 3.23 24.17
CA LYS A 164 9.00 2.56 25.41
C LYS A 164 9.26 1.04 25.21
N ASN A 165 8.49 0.38 24.34
CA ASN A 165 8.59 -1.06 24.10
C ASN A 165 9.20 -1.41 22.73
N TYR A 166 9.90 -0.44 22.08
CA TYR A 166 10.55 -0.69 20.80
C TYR A 166 11.72 -1.69 20.97
N LYS A 167 11.74 -2.72 20.17
CA LYS A 167 12.84 -3.71 20.15
C LYS A 167 13.80 -3.46 18.99
N SER A 168 13.29 -3.47 17.77
CA SER A 168 14.06 -3.20 16.55
C SER A 168 13.14 -3.06 15.34
N ALA A 169 13.64 -2.47 14.25
CA ALA A 169 12.94 -2.44 12.96
C ALA A 169 12.66 -3.87 12.45
N ASN A 170 13.61 -4.81 12.62
CA ASN A 170 13.43 -6.20 12.24
C ASN A 170 12.21 -6.85 12.91
N THR A 171 11.92 -6.51 14.17
CA THR A 171 10.73 -7.03 14.87
C THR A 171 9.43 -6.60 14.17
N ILE A 172 9.38 -5.37 13.67
CA ILE A 172 8.21 -4.87 12.93
C ILE A 172 8.10 -5.56 11.56
N THR A 173 9.22 -5.74 10.87
CA THR A 173 9.27 -6.50 9.60
C THR A 173 8.80 -7.94 9.80
N PHE A 174 9.20 -8.60 10.91
CA PHE A 174 8.74 -9.96 11.24
C PHE A 174 7.23 -10.01 11.46
N GLN A 175 6.64 -9.01 12.14
CA GLN A 175 5.19 -8.91 12.28
C GLN A 175 4.50 -8.80 10.91
N ALA A 176 5.08 -8.06 9.97
CA ALA A 176 4.56 -7.97 8.61
C ALA A 176 4.63 -9.31 7.84
N MET A 177 5.73 -10.06 8.00
CA MET A 177 5.88 -11.41 7.42
C MET A 177 4.87 -12.40 8.04
N GLU A 178 4.73 -12.41 9.36
CA GLU A 178 3.77 -13.24 10.10
C GLU A 178 2.33 -12.94 9.68
N GLN A 179 1.99 -11.65 9.51
CA GLN A 179 0.67 -11.23 9.02
C GLN A 179 0.40 -11.77 7.61
N GLY A 180 1.37 -11.69 6.71
CA GLY A 180 1.26 -12.23 5.34
C GLY A 180 1.09 -13.75 5.34
N ALA A 181 1.91 -14.47 6.11
CA ALA A 181 1.84 -15.92 6.26
C ALA A 181 0.50 -16.36 6.86
N ALA A 182 0.03 -15.71 7.93
CA ALA A 182 -1.26 -16.02 8.57
C ALA A 182 -2.44 -15.74 7.62
N LEU A 183 -2.33 -14.72 6.75
CA LEU A 183 -3.43 -14.34 5.86
C LEU A 183 -3.57 -15.28 4.66
N PHE A 184 -2.46 -15.75 4.09
CA PHE A 184 -2.45 -16.48 2.82
C PHE A 184 -1.93 -17.92 2.93
N GLY A 185 -1.33 -18.32 4.05
CA GLY A 185 -0.65 -19.60 4.19
C GLY A 185 0.68 -19.63 3.44
N LYS A 186 0.66 -19.45 2.12
CA LYS A 186 1.85 -19.40 1.25
C LYS A 186 1.88 -18.11 0.43
N ALA A 187 3.05 -17.45 0.39
CA ALA A 187 3.27 -16.23 -0.38
C ALA A 187 4.72 -16.13 -0.85
N THR A 188 5.01 -15.22 -1.78
CA THR A 188 6.38 -14.88 -2.19
C THR A 188 6.71 -13.46 -1.73
N PHE A 189 7.64 -13.31 -0.79
CA PHE A 189 8.07 -12.00 -0.28
C PHE A 189 9.17 -11.41 -1.17
N ALA A 190 8.96 -10.21 -1.68
CA ALA A 190 9.94 -9.49 -2.48
C ALA A 190 10.43 -8.25 -1.73
N MET A 191 11.73 -8.17 -1.48
CA MET A 191 12.34 -7.13 -0.65
C MET A 191 13.63 -6.60 -1.28
N ASP A 192 13.98 -5.37 -0.90
CA ASP A 192 15.19 -4.72 -1.39
C ASP A 192 16.46 -5.21 -0.66
N ARG A 193 17.63 -4.64 -1.03
CA ARG A 193 18.92 -5.00 -0.43
C ARG A 193 19.06 -4.59 1.05
N GLY A 194 18.19 -3.73 1.57
CA GLY A 194 18.14 -3.36 2.98
C GLY A 194 17.81 -4.57 3.86
N TYR A 195 17.01 -5.47 3.33
CA TYR A 195 16.56 -6.70 3.99
C TYR A 195 17.51 -7.89 3.77
N ASP A 196 18.66 -7.69 3.13
CA ASP A 196 19.70 -8.74 3.02
C ASP A 196 20.40 -8.95 4.37
N ASP A 197 19.73 -9.68 5.24
CA ASP A 197 20.15 -10.08 6.58
C ASP A 197 19.79 -11.56 6.83
N ASN A 198 20.67 -12.29 7.49
CA ASN A 198 20.44 -13.71 7.82
C ASN A 198 19.14 -13.92 8.60
N LYS A 199 18.78 -12.99 9.50
CA LYS A 199 17.53 -13.05 10.28
C LYS A 199 16.28 -13.04 9.41
N MET A 200 16.31 -12.29 8.28
CA MET A 200 15.19 -12.24 7.32
C MET A 200 15.03 -13.59 6.61
N PHE A 201 16.12 -14.18 6.11
CA PHE A 201 16.09 -15.50 5.48
C PHE A 201 15.59 -16.57 6.44
N LEU A 202 16.13 -16.61 7.67
CA LEU A 202 15.72 -17.58 8.69
C LEU A 202 14.25 -17.42 9.08
N LYS A 203 13.75 -16.17 9.22
CA LYS A 203 12.33 -15.93 9.57
C LYS A 203 11.39 -16.37 8.45
N LEU A 204 11.72 -16.12 7.18
CA LEU A 204 10.92 -16.58 6.04
C LEU A 204 10.93 -18.09 5.90
N ASP A 205 12.06 -18.74 6.21
CA ASP A 205 12.17 -20.18 6.25
C ASP A 205 11.36 -20.81 7.38
N GLU A 206 11.39 -20.21 8.58
CA GLU A 206 10.58 -20.61 9.73
C GLU A 206 9.08 -20.55 9.39
N LEU A 207 8.66 -19.49 8.69
CA LEU A 207 7.29 -19.30 8.25
C LEU A 207 6.93 -20.11 6.99
N ASN A 208 7.86 -20.92 6.46
CA ASN A 208 7.71 -21.67 5.21
C ASN A 208 7.26 -20.80 4.02
N GLN A 209 7.83 -19.59 3.88
CA GLN A 209 7.49 -18.68 2.81
C GLN A 209 8.53 -18.69 1.69
N ASP A 210 8.09 -18.32 0.48
CA ASP A 210 9.02 -18.08 -0.63
C ASP A 210 9.52 -16.63 -0.58
N TYR A 211 10.69 -16.39 -1.18
CA TYR A 211 11.23 -15.03 -1.23
C TYR A 211 12.03 -14.74 -2.50
N VAL A 212 12.14 -13.45 -2.80
CA VAL A 212 13.07 -12.85 -3.76
C VAL A 212 13.67 -11.60 -3.11
N ILE A 213 14.90 -11.68 -2.63
CA ILE A 213 15.57 -10.60 -1.90
C ILE A 213 16.81 -10.16 -2.68
N ARG A 214 16.96 -8.84 -2.91
CA ARG A 214 18.16 -8.30 -3.51
C ARG A 214 19.31 -8.34 -2.51
N LEU A 215 20.46 -8.89 -2.95
CA LEU A 215 21.65 -9.01 -2.11
C LEU A 215 22.52 -7.74 -2.14
N LYS A 216 23.24 -7.50 -1.04
CA LYS A 216 24.32 -6.52 -0.94
C LYS A 216 25.54 -7.01 -1.73
N SER A 217 26.37 -6.09 -2.21
CA SER A 217 27.58 -6.43 -2.98
C SER A 217 28.60 -7.25 -2.19
N ASN A 218 28.65 -7.09 -0.86
CA ASN A 218 29.54 -7.79 0.03
C ASN A 218 29.00 -9.12 0.57
N ARG A 219 27.78 -9.57 0.13
CA ARG A 219 27.20 -10.85 0.55
C ARG A 219 28.10 -12.01 0.12
N LYS A 220 28.43 -12.89 1.07
CA LYS A 220 29.10 -14.17 0.81
C LYS A 220 28.09 -15.30 0.71
N LEU A 221 28.28 -16.19 -0.24
CA LEU A 221 27.48 -17.38 -0.50
C LEU A 221 28.38 -18.62 -0.50
N PHE A 222 27.87 -19.75 -0.01
CA PHE A 222 28.64 -20.98 -0.03
C PHE A 222 28.43 -21.67 -1.39
N TYR A 223 29.56 -21.85 -2.10
CA TYR A 223 29.59 -22.40 -3.46
C TYR A 223 30.84 -23.18 -3.69
N HIS A 224 30.74 -24.40 -4.23
CA HIS A 224 31.88 -25.32 -4.42
C HIS A 224 32.76 -25.41 -3.17
N ASN A 225 32.16 -25.73 -2.03
CA ASN A 225 32.82 -25.96 -0.73
C ASN A 225 33.58 -24.76 -0.14
N LYS A 226 33.33 -23.53 -0.63
CA LYS A 226 33.91 -22.31 -0.07
C LYS A 226 32.94 -21.16 -0.02
N TRP A 227 33.15 -20.22 0.91
CA TRP A 227 32.46 -18.98 0.97
C TRP A 227 32.99 -18.00 -0.11
N THR A 228 32.18 -17.70 -1.09
CA THR A 228 32.51 -16.86 -2.25
C THR A 228 31.66 -15.57 -2.24
N PRO A 229 32.26 -14.40 -2.48
CA PRO A 229 31.48 -13.18 -2.67
C PRO A 229 30.47 -13.32 -3.82
N ALA A 230 29.25 -12.84 -3.62
CA ALA A 230 28.21 -12.93 -4.65
C ALA A 230 28.60 -12.17 -5.94
N THR A 231 29.36 -11.08 -5.82
CA THR A 231 29.94 -10.33 -6.95
C THR A 231 30.90 -11.18 -7.78
N GLU A 232 31.70 -12.01 -7.16
CA GLU A 232 32.62 -12.91 -7.87
C GLU A 232 31.86 -13.94 -8.72
N LEU A 233 30.77 -14.51 -8.15
CA LEU A 233 29.89 -15.42 -8.90
C LEU A 233 29.22 -14.71 -10.09
N CYS A 234 28.90 -13.44 -9.92
CA CYS A 234 28.34 -12.58 -10.95
C CYS A 234 29.31 -12.36 -12.12
N ASN A 235 30.58 -12.04 -11.81
CA ASN A 235 31.61 -11.76 -12.80
C ASN A 235 32.02 -13.01 -13.62
N ARG A 236 31.87 -14.19 -13.04
CA ARG A 236 32.17 -15.47 -13.71
C ARG A 236 31.06 -15.95 -14.66
N ARG A 237 29.92 -15.24 -14.69
CA ARG A 237 28.74 -15.65 -15.47
C ARG A 237 28.31 -14.57 -16.44
N LYS A 238 27.60 -15.00 -17.49
CA LYS A 238 26.99 -14.13 -18.48
C LYS A 238 25.49 -14.34 -18.51
N GLY A 239 24.72 -13.30 -18.77
CA GLY A 239 23.28 -13.41 -18.97
C GLY A 239 22.97 -14.12 -20.29
N LYS A 240 22.27 -15.27 -20.21
CA LYS A 240 21.90 -16.09 -21.37
C LYS A 240 20.40 -16.02 -21.70
N VAL A 241 19.58 -15.54 -20.76
CA VAL A 241 18.13 -15.42 -20.94
C VAL A 241 17.76 -13.98 -21.11
N LYS A 242 17.41 -13.58 -22.32
CA LYS A 242 16.95 -12.21 -22.63
C LYS A 242 15.50 -12.05 -22.18
N THR A 243 15.18 -10.91 -21.56
CA THR A 243 13.81 -10.48 -21.23
C THR A 243 13.73 -8.98 -21.19
N ASN A 244 12.51 -8.44 -21.26
CA ASN A 244 12.25 -7.02 -21.02
C ASN A 244 11.66 -6.84 -19.62
N VAL A 245 12.10 -5.81 -18.88
CA VAL A 245 11.65 -5.46 -17.55
C VAL A 245 11.43 -3.95 -17.42
N PHE A 246 10.38 -3.59 -16.69
CA PHE A 246 10.11 -2.19 -16.35
C PHE A 246 10.88 -1.81 -15.08
N TYR A 247 11.75 -0.81 -15.18
CA TYR A 247 12.57 -0.33 -14.08
C TYR A 247 12.78 1.19 -14.15
N LYS A 248 12.54 1.90 -13.04
CA LYS A 248 12.67 3.37 -12.93
C LYS A 248 11.93 4.14 -14.04
N GLY A 249 10.69 3.72 -14.33
CA GLY A 249 9.83 4.42 -15.29
C GLY A 249 10.10 4.10 -16.78
N LYS A 250 11.01 3.16 -17.08
CA LYS A 250 11.38 2.78 -18.45
C LYS A 250 11.45 1.28 -18.61
N ASP A 251 11.21 0.83 -19.83
CA ASP A 251 11.45 -0.56 -20.24
C ASP A 251 12.95 -0.75 -20.57
N HIS A 252 13.52 -1.84 -20.05
CA HIS A 252 14.92 -2.20 -20.25
C HIS A 252 15.06 -3.64 -20.74
N ASP A 253 15.96 -3.86 -21.71
CA ASP A 253 16.41 -5.19 -22.04
C ASP A 253 17.34 -5.72 -20.94
N ALA A 254 16.97 -6.83 -20.36
CA ALA A 254 17.72 -7.50 -19.29
C ALA A 254 18.23 -8.87 -19.76
N TYR A 255 19.41 -9.24 -19.32
CA TYR A 255 20.01 -10.55 -19.58
C TYR A 255 20.19 -11.29 -18.26
N LEU A 256 19.55 -12.44 -18.14
CA LEU A 256 19.47 -13.18 -16.89
C LEU A 256 20.35 -14.42 -16.89
N SER A 257 20.86 -14.78 -15.73
CA SER A 257 21.50 -16.06 -15.43
C SER A 257 21.11 -16.51 -14.03
N HIS A 258 21.39 -17.76 -13.68
CA HIS A 258 21.20 -18.24 -12.32
C HIS A 258 22.29 -19.24 -11.91
N VAL A 259 22.44 -19.44 -10.61
CA VAL A 259 23.32 -20.47 -10.05
C VAL A 259 22.74 -20.95 -8.72
N LYS A 260 22.82 -22.28 -8.49
CA LYS A 260 22.46 -22.86 -7.19
C LYS A 260 23.61 -22.63 -6.22
N VAL A 261 23.29 -22.09 -5.05
CA VAL A 261 24.23 -21.72 -3.98
C VAL A 261 23.59 -22.00 -2.62
N GLN A 262 24.35 -21.86 -1.55
CA GLN A 262 23.82 -21.93 -0.19
C GLN A 262 24.02 -20.62 0.53
N ILE A 263 23.06 -20.29 1.41
CA ILE A 263 23.05 -19.05 2.17
C ILE A 263 22.92 -19.34 3.67
N THR A 264 23.38 -18.42 4.50
CA THR A 264 23.42 -18.49 5.96
C THR A 264 24.35 -19.58 6.50
N ALA A 265 24.62 -19.57 7.79
CA ALA A 265 25.45 -20.61 8.43
C ALA A 265 24.83 -22.02 8.33
N SER A 266 23.52 -22.11 8.21
CA SER A 266 22.80 -23.38 7.99
C SER A 266 22.99 -23.97 6.60
N LYS A 267 23.66 -23.26 5.69
CA LYS A 267 23.94 -23.67 4.30
C LYS A 267 22.69 -24.14 3.56
N LYS A 268 21.59 -23.39 3.71
CA LYS A 268 20.36 -23.71 3.01
C LYS A 268 20.50 -23.47 1.51
N ASP A 269 20.07 -24.43 0.72
CA ASP A 269 20.05 -24.36 -0.74
C ASP A 269 19.10 -23.27 -1.25
N ILE A 270 19.63 -22.39 -2.09
CA ILE A 270 18.88 -21.31 -2.77
C ILE A 270 19.37 -21.18 -4.21
N TYR A 271 18.70 -20.34 -4.97
CA TYR A 271 19.16 -19.87 -6.28
C TYR A 271 19.54 -18.39 -6.20
N LEU A 272 20.69 -18.07 -6.75
CA LEU A 272 21.12 -16.71 -7.03
C LEU A 272 20.73 -16.38 -8.47
N VAL A 273 19.79 -15.46 -8.66
CA VAL A 273 19.43 -14.92 -9.97
C VAL A 273 20.25 -13.65 -10.22
N LEU A 274 20.90 -13.61 -11.36
CA LEU A 274 21.81 -12.54 -11.78
C LEU A 274 21.16 -11.78 -12.95
N ILE A 275 21.15 -10.45 -12.87
CA ILE A 275 20.48 -9.56 -13.83
C ILE A 275 21.48 -8.55 -14.36
N TYR A 276 21.73 -8.58 -15.65
CA TYR A 276 22.67 -7.73 -16.38
C TYR A 276 21.92 -6.77 -17.31
N GLY A 277 22.55 -5.66 -17.69
CA GLY A 277 22.06 -4.72 -18.71
C GLY A 277 21.15 -3.61 -18.19
N ILE A 278 20.83 -3.56 -16.86
CA ILE A 278 19.92 -2.56 -16.30
C ILE A 278 20.68 -1.48 -15.50
N THR A 279 21.70 -1.89 -14.77
CA THR A 279 22.53 -1.02 -13.96
C THR A 279 24.01 -1.28 -14.29
N GLU A 280 24.89 -0.35 -13.95
CA GLU A 280 26.33 -0.48 -14.14
C GLU A 280 26.86 -1.81 -13.59
N HIS A 281 26.42 -2.17 -12.38
CA HIS A 281 26.75 -3.47 -11.79
C HIS A 281 25.53 -4.41 -11.84
N PRO A 282 25.71 -5.70 -12.11
CA PRO A 282 24.63 -6.65 -12.12
C PRO A 282 23.85 -6.69 -10.80
N MET A 283 22.53 -6.88 -10.88
CA MET A 283 21.72 -7.10 -9.69
C MET A 283 21.75 -8.58 -9.33
N MET A 284 21.82 -8.85 -8.04
CA MET A 284 21.89 -10.21 -7.45
C MET A 284 20.65 -10.43 -6.59
N LEU A 285 19.85 -11.43 -6.93
CA LEU A 285 18.63 -11.79 -6.21
C LEU A 285 18.75 -13.19 -5.62
N ALA A 286 18.54 -13.32 -4.32
CA ALA A 286 18.42 -14.60 -3.65
C ALA A 286 16.98 -15.08 -3.65
N THR A 287 16.72 -16.34 -4.03
CA THR A 287 15.38 -16.95 -3.96
C THR A 287 15.47 -18.42 -3.57
N ASN A 288 14.55 -18.88 -2.71
CA ASN A 288 14.38 -20.31 -2.38
C ASN A 288 13.45 -21.03 -3.37
N LYS A 289 12.82 -20.29 -4.30
CA LYS A 289 12.01 -20.91 -5.37
C LYS A 289 12.90 -21.72 -6.32
N LYS A 290 12.49 -22.97 -6.59
CA LYS A 290 13.22 -23.83 -7.53
C LYS A 290 13.20 -23.22 -8.93
N ILE A 291 14.38 -23.18 -9.57
CA ILE A 291 14.55 -22.74 -10.97
C ILE A 291 14.84 -23.98 -11.81
N LYS A 292 13.89 -24.35 -12.66
CA LYS A 292 13.98 -25.52 -13.57
C LYS A 292 14.02 -25.10 -15.04
N SER A 293 13.53 -23.90 -15.36
CA SER A 293 13.37 -23.41 -16.72
C SER A 293 13.83 -21.94 -16.86
N LYS A 294 13.94 -21.46 -18.12
CA LYS A 294 14.15 -20.04 -18.42
C LYS A 294 13.03 -19.15 -17.86
N ASP A 295 11.79 -19.66 -17.90
CA ASP A 295 10.62 -18.92 -17.42
C ASP A 295 10.65 -18.72 -15.91
N ASP A 296 11.18 -19.66 -15.14
CA ASP A 296 11.34 -19.51 -13.69
C ASP A 296 12.33 -18.38 -13.36
N VAL A 297 13.41 -18.25 -14.13
CA VAL A 297 14.38 -17.16 -13.97
C VAL A 297 13.72 -15.80 -14.27
N ILE A 298 12.97 -15.73 -15.39
CA ILE A 298 12.24 -14.52 -15.79
C ILE A 298 11.20 -14.17 -14.74
N LYS A 299 10.44 -15.15 -14.23
CA LYS A 299 9.45 -14.95 -13.17
C LYS A 299 10.07 -14.39 -11.90
N GLY A 300 11.20 -14.93 -11.46
CA GLY A 300 11.94 -14.42 -10.30
C GLY A 300 12.37 -12.96 -10.47
N ALA A 301 12.91 -12.59 -11.64
CA ALA A 301 13.27 -11.23 -11.95
C ALA A 301 12.03 -10.28 -11.96
N ARG A 302 10.93 -10.69 -12.60
CA ARG A 302 9.69 -9.91 -12.67
C ARG A 302 9.05 -9.70 -11.29
N ILE A 303 9.10 -10.69 -10.41
CA ILE A 303 8.65 -10.55 -9.01
C ILE A 303 9.45 -9.44 -8.33
N TYR A 304 10.77 -9.44 -8.46
CA TYR A 304 11.59 -8.38 -7.87
C TYR A 304 11.29 -7.00 -8.47
N PHE A 305 11.21 -6.90 -9.79
CA PHE A 305 10.93 -5.63 -10.45
C PHE A 305 9.52 -5.10 -10.16
N SER A 306 8.56 -5.94 -9.80
CA SER A 306 7.24 -5.46 -9.36
C SER A 306 7.28 -4.71 -8.02
N ARG A 307 8.39 -4.78 -7.27
CA ARG A 307 8.58 -4.11 -5.97
C ARG A 307 8.45 -2.57 -6.05
N TRP A 308 8.78 -1.94 -7.20
CA TRP A 308 8.60 -0.50 -7.36
C TRP A 308 7.18 -0.01 -7.03
N LYS A 309 6.19 -0.89 -7.07
CA LYS A 309 4.79 -0.56 -6.77
C LYS A 309 4.57 -0.19 -5.30
N ILE A 310 5.36 -0.72 -4.37
CA ILE A 310 5.25 -0.29 -2.96
C ILE A 310 5.83 1.11 -2.79
N GLU A 311 6.86 1.48 -3.55
CA GLU A 311 7.39 2.86 -3.58
C GLU A 311 6.34 3.84 -4.11
N GLU A 312 5.63 3.48 -5.19
CA GLU A 312 4.50 4.26 -5.71
C GLU A 312 3.32 4.30 -4.74
N TYR A 313 3.09 3.22 -3.98
CA TYR A 313 2.07 3.19 -2.94
C TYR A 313 2.38 4.20 -1.83
N PHE A 314 3.61 4.24 -1.32
CA PHE A 314 4.04 5.26 -0.37
C PHE A 314 3.92 6.67 -0.93
N ARG A 315 4.41 6.88 -2.17
CA ARG A 315 4.33 8.18 -2.84
C ARG A 315 2.88 8.63 -2.98
N CYS A 316 1.97 7.73 -3.35
CA CYS A 316 0.55 8.03 -3.45
C CYS A 316 -0.04 8.42 -2.08
N LYS A 317 0.25 7.70 -0.99
CA LYS A 317 -0.17 8.09 0.37
C LYS A 317 0.33 9.50 0.73
N LYS A 318 1.60 9.82 0.43
CA LYS A 318 2.22 11.12 0.74
C LYS A 318 1.65 12.25 -0.11
N GLN A 319 1.49 12.05 -1.42
CA GLN A 319 1.07 13.11 -2.36
C GLN A 319 -0.44 13.28 -2.42
N VAL A 320 -1.21 12.20 -2.52
CA VAL A 320 -2.67 12.26 -2.68
C VAL A 320 -3.36 12.57 -1.36
N PHE A 321 -2.94 11.92 -0.27
CA PHE A 321 -3.58 12.10 1.05
C PHE A 321 -2.76 12.98 1.99
N GLN A 322 -1.68 13.59 1.51
CA GLN A 322 -0.80 14.48 2.28
C GLN A 322 -0.38 13.85 3.62
N PHE A 323 0.00 12.57 3.58
CA PHE A 323 0.19 11.75 4.77
C PHE A 323 1.20 12.34 5.77
N GLU A 324 2.15 13.16 5.33
CA GLU A 324 3.11 13.83 6.22
C GLU A 324 2.54 15.08 6.92
N ASN A 325 1.34 15.54 6.54
CA ASN A 325 0.76 16.79 7.07
C ASN A 325 -0.11 16.60 8.32
N PHE A 326 -0.34 15.36 8.80
CA PHE A 326 -1.18 15.14 9.97
C PHE A 326 -0.72 15.96 11.20
N ARG A 327 -1.70 16.33 12.05
CA ARG A 327 -1.48 17.13 13.28
C ARG A 327 -1.91 16.42 14.56
N VAL A 328 -2.48 15.21 14.45
CA VAL A 328 -2.72 14.35 15.62
C VAL A 328 -1.38 13.93 16.22
N ARG A 329 -1.26 13.94 17.56
CA ARG A 329 0.04 13.86 18.24
C ARG A 329 0.33 12.53 18.91
N LYS A 330 -0.70 11.83 19.41
CA LYS A 330 -0.56 10.52 20.04
C LYS A 330 -0.23 9.45 19.00
N LEU A 331 0.80 8.66 19.20
CA LEU A 331 1.23 7.64 18.25
C LEU A 331 0.09 6.64 17.91
N LYS A 332 -0.74 6.33 18.89
CA LYS A 332 -1.95 5.51 18.70
C LYS A 332 -2.93 6.14 17.71
N ALA A 333 -3.15 7.45 17.80
CA ALA A 333 -4.03 8.20 16.89
C ALA A 333 -3.41 8.32 15.49
N ILE A 334 -2.09 8.46 15.39
CA ILE A 334 -1.36 8.49 14.12
C ILE A 334 -1.49 7.15 13.40
N ASN A 335 -1.34 6.02 14.11
CA ASN A 335 -1.55 4.69 13.53
C ASN A 335 -3.02 4.46 13.12
N ALA A 336 -4.00 4.97 13.88
CA ALA A 336 -5.40 4.94 13.48
C ALA A 336 -5.64 5.75 12.19
N LEU A 337 -5.08 6.94 12.09
CA LEU A 337 -5.16 7.77 10.89
C LEU A 337 -4.54 7.06 9.68
N ASN A 338 -3.36 6.45 9.86
CA ASN A 338 -2.70 5.65 8.83
C ASN A 338 -3.58 4.48 8.35
N PHE A 339 -4.30 3.83 9.25
CA PHE A 339 -5.26 2.78 8.88
C PHE A 339 -6.39 3.34 7.99
N TYR A 340 -6.94 4.52 8.29
CA TYR A 340 -7.99 5.12 7.45
C TYR A 340 -7.47 5.58 6.09
N ILE A 341 -6.23 6.06 5.99
CA ILE A 341 -5.57 6.29 4.70
C ILE A 341 -5.42 4.97 3.94
N THR A 342 -5.02 3.90 4.63
CA THR A 342 -4.93 2.56 4.03
C THR A 342 -6.30 2.08 3.50
N LEU A 343 -7.41 2.39 4.19
CA LEU A 343 -8.76 2.13 3.66
C LEU A 343 -9.06 2.93 2.39
N CYS A 344 -8.64 4.20 2.33
CA CYS A 344 -8.79 5.00 1.12
C CYS A 344 -8.00 4.40 -0.05
N MET A 345 -6.74 3.99 0.17
CA MET A 345 -5.93 3.29 -0.83
C MET A 345 -6.59 1.98 -1.30
N ALA A 346 -7.16 1.21 -0.37
CA ALA A 346 -7.88 -0.02 -0.69
C ALA A 346 -9.18 0.26 -1.47
N PHE A 347 -9.85 1.38 -1.22
CA PHE A 347 -10.99 1.81 -2.03
C PHE A 347 -10.56 2.11 -3.47
N LEU A 348 -9.41 2.76 -3.68
CA LEU A 348 -8.84 2.96 -5.02
C LEU A 348 -8.53 1.62 -5.70
N ALA A 349 -7.96 0.65 -4.96
CA ALA A 349 -7.72 -0.69 -5.46
C ALA A 349 -9.02 -1.39 -5.88
N MET A 350 -10.06 -1.31 -5.06
CA MET A 350 -11.38 -1.86 -5.38
C MET A 350 -11.95 -1.27 -6.67
N ILE A 351 -11.86 0.05 -6.86
CA ILE A 351 -12.29 0.72 -8.10
C ILE A 351 -11.45 0.26 -9.29
N SER A 352 -10.13 0.07 -9.09
CA SER A 352 -9.24 -0.39 -10.19
C SER A 352 -9.60 -1.77 -10.71
N LEU A 353 -10.16 -2.64 -9.86
CA LEU A 353 -10.58 -4.00 -10.19
C LEU A 353 -11.92 -4.07 -10.95
N GLU A 354 -12.67 -2.99 -11.00
CA GLU A 354 -13.91 -2.94 -11.75
C GLU A 354 -13.66 -2.99 -13.25
N SER A 355 -14.65 -3.52 -14.00
CA SER A 355 -14.58 -3.53 -15.46
C SER A 355 -14.29 -2.15 -16.04
N GLU A 356 -13.50 -2.10 -17.11
CA GLU A 356 -13.21 -0.85 -17.84
C GLU A 356 -14.49 -0.23 -18.44
N THR A 357 -15.55 -1.02 -18.62
CA THR A 357 -16.87 -0.58 -19.11
C THR A 357 -17.79 -0.10 -17.98
N ASN A 358 -17.36 -0.20 -16.69
CA ASN A 358 -18.16 0.28 -15.58
C ASN A 358 -18.38 1.79 -15.68
N ALA A 359 -19.65 2.23 -15.77
CA ALA A 359 -20.01 3.63 -16.02
C ALA A 359 -19.41 4.59 -14.99
N LEU A 360 -19.38 4.21 -13.71
CA LEU A 360 -18.79 5.04 -12.67
C LEU A 360 -17.25 5.11 -12.81
N LYS A 361 -16.57 3.99 -13.11
CA LYS A 361 -15.12 3.98 -13.38
C LYS A 361 -14.79 4.85 -14.58
N VAL A 362 -15.55 4.74 -15.67
CA VAL A 362 -15.39 5.60 -16.85
C VAL A 362 -15.57 7.08 -16.47
N SER A 363 -16.56 7.42 -15.66
CA SER A 363 -16.77 8.80 -15.18
C SER A 363 -15.63 9.31 -14.32
N ILE A 364 -15.08 8.46 -13.43
CA ILE A 364 -13.89 8.79 -12.62
C ILE A 364 -12.71 9.13 -13.53
N ILE A 365 -12.44 8.26 -14.52
CA ILE A 365 -11.31 8.45 -15.43
C ILE A 365 -11.47 9.71 -16.31
N LYS A 366 -12.72 10.02 -16.73
CA LYS A 366 -13.02 11.24 -17.51
C LYS A 366 -12.91 12.52 -16.70
N THR A 367 -13.19 12.46 -15.38
CA THR A 367 -13.09 13.61 -14.47
C THR A 367 -11.64 13.88 -14.06
N ALA A 368 -10.76 12.87 -14.15
CA ALA A 368 -9.33 13.03 -13.89
C ALA A 368 -8.63 13.71 -15.09
N ASP A 369 -7.45 14.27 -14.80
CA ASP A 369 -6.63 14.90 -15.84
C ASP A 369 -6.29 13.91 -16.96
N PRO A 370 -6.32 14.34 -18.25
CA PRO A 370 -5.99 13.48 -19.37
C PRO A 370 -4.50 13.08 -19.32
N ILE A 371 -4.22 11.78 -19.48
CA ILE A 371 -2.87 11.23 -19.56
C ILE A 371 -2.70 10.59 -20.93
N LYS A 372 -1.67 11.01 -21.68
CA LYS A 372 -1.37 10.50 -23.03
C LYS A 372 -0.59 9.18 -22.99
N GLU A 373 0.15 8.93 -21.91
CA GLU A 373 1.03 7.78 -21.78
C GLU A 373 0.33 6.59 -21.09
N LYS A 374 0.92 5.40 -21.22
CA LYS A 374 0.47 4.20 -20.52
C LYS A 374 0.58 4.37 -19.02
N VAL A 375 -0.54 4.23 -18.31
CA VAL A 375 -0.60 4.36 -16.86
C VAL A 375 -0.20 3.03 -16.21
N HIS A 376 0.98 2.99 -15.58
CA HIS A 376 1.46 1.81 -14.86
C HIS A 376 0.93 1.73 -13.42
N PHE A 377 0.56 2.86 -12.81
CA PHE A 377 0.00 2.96 -11.47
C PHE A 377 -1.20 3.92 -11.46
N CYS A 378 -2.40 3.37 -11.39
CA CYS A 378 -3.63 4.11 -11.65
C CYS A 378 -4.19 4.89 -10.44
N TYR A 379 -3.68 4.71 -9.22
CA TYR A 379 -4.30 5.26 -8.01
C TYR A 379 -4.34 6.79 -7.98
N TYR A 380 -3.32 7.47 -8.49
CA TYR A 380 -3.31 8.93 -8.62
C TYR A 380 -4.51 9.43 -9.45
N ARG A 381 -4.72 8.80 -10.60
CA ARG A 381 -5.79 9.16 -11.52
C ARG A 381 -7.16 8.86 -10.92
N LEU A 382 -7.32 7.70 -10.29
CA LEU A 382 -8.56 7.33 -9.60
C LEU A 382 -8.86 8.29 -8.46
N ALA A 383 -7.89 8.64 -7.62
CA ALA A 383 -8.07 9.56 -6.52
C ALA A 383 -8.49 10.96 -7.00
N LYS A 384 -7.82 11.49 -8.04
CA LYS A 384 -8.14 12.77 -8.65
C LYS A 384 -9.57 12.79 -9.20
N GLY A 385 -9.95 11.75 -9.94
CA GLY A 385 -11.31 11.64 -10.48
C GLY A 385 -12.39 11.50 -9.42
N ILE A 386 -12.14 10.72 -8.35
CA ILE A 386 -13.06 10.57 -7.22
C ILE A 386 -13.23 11.91 -6.49
N SER A 387 -12.15 12.59 -6.14
CA SER A 387 -12.21 13.91 -5.52
C SER A 387 -12.95 14.92 -6.41
N GLY A 388 -12.70 14.92 -7.73
CA GLY A 388 -13.40 15.75 -8.69
C GLY A 388 -14.92 15.48 -8.76
N ILE A 389 -15.36 14.21 -8.70
CA ILE A 389 -16.78 13.88 -8.62
C ILE A 389 -17.39 14.32 -7.28
N LEU A 390 -16.66 14.15 -6.17
CA LEU A 390 -17.14 14.48 -4.84
C LEU A 390 -17.13 16.00 -4.55
N SER A 391 -16.36 16.81 -5.28
CA SER A 391 -16.36 18.27 -5.14
C SER A 391 -17.73 18.91 -5.44
N TYR A 392 -18.61 18.23 -6.19
CA TYR A 392 -19.99 18.65 -6.42
C TYR A 392 -20.96 18.24 -5.30
N ALA A 393 -20.48 17.58 -4.24
CA ALA A 393 -21.32 17.14 -3.14
C ALA A 393 -21.68 18.31 -2.23
N LYS A 394 -22.98 18.61 -2.07
CA LYS A 394 -23.48 19.62 -1.13
C LYS A 394 -23.54 19.12 0.32
N GLU A 395 -23.45 17.82 0.54
CA GLU A 395 -23.60 17.14 1.82
C GLU A 395 -22.64 15.96 1.92
N GLY A 396 -22.15 15.67 3.14
CA GLY A 396 -21.37 14.48 3.42
C GLY A 396 -22.23 13.20 3.41
N VAL A 397 -21.70 12.14 4.01
CA VAL A 397 -22.36 10.82 4.08
C VAL A 397 -23.16 10.59 5.36
N ARG A 398 -23.10 11.49 6.31
CA ARG A 398 -23.70 11.32 7.64
C ARG A 398 -25.22 11.17 7.63
N LEU A 399 -25.93 11.81 6.71
CA LEU A 399 -27.37 11.70 6.55
C LEU A 399 -27.80 10.25 6.27
N TRP A 400 -26.99 9.45 5.57
CA TRP A 400 -27.26 8.04 5.31
C TRP A 400 -27.38 7.17 6.56
N PHE A 401 -26.92 7.67 7.71
CA PHE A 401 -27.05 7.02 9.02
C PHE A 401 -28.18 7.60 9.88
N ARG A 402 -28.76 8.76 9.49
CA ARG A 402 -29.85 9.41 10.23
C ARG A 402 -31.23 8.89 9.82
N THR A 403 -31.44 8.60 8.55
CA THR A 403 -32.68 8.03 8.07
C THR A 403 -32.76 6.57 8.46
N LYS A 404 -33.82 6.16 9.20
CA LYS A 404 -34.35 4.80 9.11
C LYS A 404 -34.50 4.53 7.63
N ARG A 405 -33.98 3.41 7.11
CA ARG A 405 -33.97 3.04 5.68
C ARG A 405 -35.11 3.75 4.95
N PRO A 406 -34.89 4.50 3.87
CA PRO A 406 -35.98 4.84 2.98
C PRO A 406 -36.60 3.50 2.61
N ARG A 407 -37.87 3.32 2.89
CA ARG A 407 -38.63 2.22 2.30
C ARG A 407 -38.41 2.35 0.80
N ASP A 408 -37.78 1.35 0.22
CA ASP A 408 -37.52 1.14 -1.20
C ASP A 408 -37.61 2.38 -2.11
N SER A 409 -36.51 3.11 -2.24
CA SER A 409 -36.35 4.09 -3.34
C SER A 409 -36.23 3.38 -4.72
N SER A 410 -36.19 2.06 -4.78
CA SER A 410 -36.33 1.30 -6.01
C SER A 410 -37.67 1.52 -6.73
N LEU A 411 -38.76 1.77 -5.98
CA LEU A 411 -40.07 2.10 -6.56
C LEU A 411 -40.11 3.51 -7.16
N LEU A 412 -39.40 4.50 -6.57
CA LEU A 412 -39.33 5.85 -7.14
C LEU A 412 -38.48 5.92 -8.42
N TYR A 413 -37.45 5.09 -8.54
CA TYR A 413 -36.62 5.02 -9.76
C TYR A 413 -37.35 4.30 -10.90
N GLY A 414 -38.16 3.28 -10.61
CA GLY A 414 -39.00 2.61 -11.57
C GLY A 414 -40.11 3.51 -12.12
N GLN A 415 -40.73 4.34 -11.28
CA GLN A 415 -41.77 5.29 -11.70
C GLN A 415 -41.22 6.50 -12.50
N LEU A 416 -40.00 6.96 -12.20
CA LEU A 416 -39.35 8.03 -12.99
C LEU A 416 -38.89 7.56 -14.37
N CYS A 417 -38.54 6.29 -14.53
CA CYS A 417 -38.23 5.72 -15.84
C CYS A 417 -39.46 5.39 -16.68
N LEU A 418 -40.61 5.08 -16.06
CA LEU A 418 -41.88 4.81 -16.77
C LEU A 418 -42.59 6.08 -17.27
N ASN A 419 -42.34 7.24 -16.68
CA ASN A 419 -42.89 8.55 -17.12
C ASN A 419 -42.06 9.26 -18.20
N LEU A 420 -40.97 8.62 -18.69
CA LEU A 420 -40.15 9.14 -19.80
C LEU A 420 -40.30 8.35 -21.11
N VAL A 421 -41.29 7.44 -21.19
CA VAL A 421 -41.60 6.62 -22.38
C VAL A 421 -43.07 6.72 -22.74
N ILE A 422 -43.64 7.94 -22.64
CA ILE A 422 -44.88 8.30 -23.33
C ILE A 422 -44.68 9.67 -23.98
#